data_48cce929c8ac0bd6e025b35fe39e1ce3
#
_entry.id   48cce929c8ac0bd6e025b35fe39e1ce3
#
_cell.length_a   1.000
_cell.length_b   1.000
_cell.length_c   1.000
_cell.angle_alpha   90.00
_cell.angle_beta   90.00
_cell.angle_gamma   90.00
#
_symmetry.space_group_name_H-M   'P 1'
#
loop_
_entity.id
_entity.type
_entity.pdbx_description
1 polymer ?
#
loop_
_entity_poly.entity_id
_entity_poly.type
_entity_poly.pdbx_seq_one_letter_code
_entity_poly.pdbx_strand_id
1 'polypeptide(L)'
;RSLIDEYPLFSCLKVILEAEITHQSAAAHFSHFVGGRKFNTILADPPWQFQNRTGKVAPEHKRLNRYGTLTLDDIKALPVSEAAAETAHLYLWVPNALLPDGLAVLDAWGFKYKSNIVWQKVRKDGGPDGRGVGFYFRNVTEILLFGTRGKNARTLQPGRTQVNIMNTRKREHSRKPDEQYPLITSCSQGPYLEMFARGKREGWAIWGNQADESYAPDWPTYANHSQSEVAPQLALA
;
A
#
# COMPACT_ATOMS: atom_id res chain seq x y z
N ARG A 1 -30.02 -1.10 -34.41
CA ARG A 1 -28.60 -0.66 -34.43
C ARG A 1 -28.51 0.61 -33.55
N SER A 2 -27.70 0.59 -32.52
CA SER A 2 -27.56 1.70 -31.59
C SER A 2 -26.60 2.76 -32.24
N LEU A 3 -26.93 4.04 -32.03
CA LEU A 3 -26.11 5.18 -32.53
C LEU A 3 -24.64 5.11 -32.04
N ILE A 4 -24.32 4.24 -31.10
CA ILE A 4 -22.97 4.05 -30.52
C ILE A 4 -22.03 3.32 -31.50
N ASP A 5 -22.58 2.50 -32.40
CA ASP A 5 -21.79 1.70 -33.36
C ASP A 5 -21.32 2.49 -34.59
N GLU A 6 -21.85 3.68 -34.80
CA GLU A 6 -21.54 4.50 -35.99
C GLU A 6 -20.48 5.61 -35.75
N TYR A 7 -20.13 5.93 -34.50
CA TYR A 7 -19.21 7.05 -34.21
C TYR A 7 -18.18 6.68 -33.13
N PRO A 8 -16.93 6.37 -33.52
CA PRO A 8 -15.86 6.03 -32.57
C PRO A 8 -15.58 7.13 -31.52
N LEU A 9 -15.87 8.39 -31.83
CA LEU A 9 -15.72 9.52 -30.91
C LEU A 9 -16.67 9.43 -29.70
N PHE A 10 -17.89 8.91 -29.89
CA PHE A 10 -18.83 8.72 -28.78
C PHE A 10 -18.41 7.60 -27.83
N SER A 11 -17.79 6.56 -28.34
CA SER A 11 -17.20 5.50 -27.52
C SER A 11 -16.06 6.02 -26.67
N CYS A 12 -15.17 6.85 -27.24
CA CYS A 12 -14.07 7.44 -26.53
C CYS A 12 -14.52 8.43 -25.43
N LEU A 13 -15.50 9.30 -25.76
CA LEU A 13 -16.11 10.21 -24.80
C LEU A 13 -16.81 9.49 -23.64
N LYS A 14 -17.49 8.38 -23.92
CA LYS A 14 -18.14 7.59 -22.88
C LYS A 14 -17.15 6.96 -21.93
N VAL A 15 -16.04 6.41 -22.44
CA VAL A 15 -14.96 5.84 -21.63
C VAL A 15 -14.29 6.91 -20.77
N ILE A 16 -14.07 8.10 -21.32
CA ILE A 16 -13.50 9.23 -20.58
C ILE A 16 -14.47 9.68 -19.48
N LEU A 17 -15.76 9.81 -19.77
CA LEU A 17 -16.77 10.22 -18.79
C LEU A 17 -16.94 9.16 -17.67
N GLU A 18 -16.96 7.89 -18.01
CA GLU A 18 -17.03 6.79 -17.04
C GLU A 18 -15.78 6.73 -16.17
N ALA A 19 -14.59 7.01 -16.73
CA ALA A 19 -13.36 7.15 -15.98
C ALA A 19 -13.42 8.34 -15.01
N GLU A 20 -13.81 9.53 -15.46
CA GLU A 20 -13.94 10.71 -14.61
C GLU A 20 -14.96 10.52 -13.47
N ILE A 21 -16.10 9.86 -13.74
CA ILE A 21 -17.09 9.54 -12.72
C ILE A 21 -16.51 8.58 -11.67
N THR A 22 -15.70 7.60 -12.09
CA THR A 22 -15.07 6.65 -11.17
C THR A 22 -14.01 7.33 -10.30
N HIS A 23 -13.24 8.25 -10.86
CA HIS A 23 -12.22 9.03 -10.16
C HIS A 23 -12.83 9.94 -9.09
N GLN A 24 -13.84 10.73 -9.48
CA GLN A 24 -14.57 11.57 -8.53
C GLN A 24 -15.23 10.75 -7.42
N SER A 25 -15.68 9.52 -7.73
CA SER A 25 -16.30 8.65 -6.75
C SER A 25 -15.33 8.16 -5.68
N ALA A 26 -14.09 7.79 -6.03
CA ALA A 26 -13.10 7.30 -5.06
C ALA A 26 -12.64 8.42 -4.10
N ALA A 27 -12.34 9.61 -4.62
CA ALA A 27 -11.95 10.76 -3.81
C ALA A 27 -13.11 11.24 -2.93
N ALA A 28 -14.33 11.35 -3.48
CA ALA A 28 -15.51 11.73 -2.71
C ALA A 28 -15.85 10.70 -1.63
N HIS A 29 -15.76 9.41 -1.95
CA HIS A 29 -15.99 8.34 -1.00
C HIS A 29 -14.94 8.37 0.13
N PHE A 30 -13.67 8.64 -0.18
CA PHE A 30 -12.63 8.80 0.81
C PHE A 30 -12.88 10.02 1.72
N SER A 31 -13.21 11.19 1.13
CA SER A 31 -13.55 12.39 1.91
C SER A 31 -14.74 12.17 2.83
N HIS A 32 -15.78 11.49 2.34
CA HIS A 32 -16.95 11.12 3.14
C HIS A 32 -16.56 10.19 4.29
N PHE A 33 -15.76 9.16 4.01
CA PHE A 33 -15.25 8.24 5.05
C PHE A 33 -14.44 8.98 6.10
N VAL A 34 -13.56 9.90 5.70
CA VAL A 34 -12.74 10.69 6.63
C VAL A 34 -13.63 11.54 7.54
N GLY A 35 -14.67 12.19 7.00
CA GLY A 35 -15.67 12.94 7.79
C GLY A 35 -15.05 13.97 8.71
N GLY A 36 -13.99 14.65 8.29
CA GLY A 36 -13.26 15.64 9.09
C GLY A 36 -12.30 15.07 10.14
N ARG A 37 -12.23 13.75 10.32
CA ARG A 37 -11.25 13.11 11.22
C ARG A 37 -9.82 13.38 10.76
N LYS A 38 -8.90 13.43 11.71
CA LYS A 38 -7.47 13.62 11.46
C LYS A 38 -6.67 12.44 12.01
N PHE A 39 -5.70 11.98 11.22
CA PHE A 39 -4.86 10.83 11.55
C PHE A 39 -3.41 11.26 11.64
N ASN A 40 -2.74 10.85 12.72
CA ASN A 40 -1.31 11.11 12.90
C ASN A 40 -0.46 10.06 12.18
N THR A 41 -1.02 8.90 11.88
CA THR A 41 -0.34 7.85 11.15
C THR A 41 -1.25 7.25 10.08
N ILE A 42 -0.75 7.22 8.85
CA ILE A 42 -1.45 6.66 7.69
C ILE A 42 -0.58 5.54 7.10
N LEU A 43 -1.18 4.38 6.88
CA LEU A 43 -0.62 3.26 6.13
C LEU A 43 -1.42 3.10 4.84
N ALA A 44 -0.75 2.97 3.70
CA ALA A 44 -1.40 2.79 2.41
C ALA A 44 -0.72 1.71 1.56
N ASP A 45 -1.53 0.87 0.92
CA ASP A 45 -1.10 -0.12 -0.09
C ASP A 45 -1.93 0.03 -1.37
N PRO A 46 -1.68 1.07 -2.18
CA PRO A 46 -2.46 1.34 -3.37
C PRO A 46 -2.46 0.19 -4.37
N PRO A 47 -3.56 -0.03 -5.12
CA PRO A 47 -3.63 -1.04 -6.17
C PRO A 47 -2.89 -0.55 -7.43
N TRP A 48 -1.56 -0.53 -7.36
CA TRP A 48 -0.68 -0.02 -8.40
C TRP A 48 -0.91 -0.67 -9.76
N GLN A 49 -0.95 0.14 -10.83
CA GLN A 49 -0.93 -0.34 -12.20
C GLN A 49 0.52 -0.47 -12.70
N PHE A 50 0.84 -1.65 -13.22
CA PHE A 50 2.09 -1.86 -13.93
C PHE A 50 1.88 -1.60 -15.43
N GLN A 51 2.41 -0.51 -15.96
CA GLN A 51 2.40 -0.26 -17.39
C GLN A 51 3.55 -1.04 -18.07
N ASN A 52 3.20 -2.07 -18.82
CA ASN A 52 4.15 -2.75 -19.69
C ASN A 52 4.20 -2.10 -21.06
N ARG A 53 5.35 -1.51 -21.41
CA ARG A 53 5.61 -0.92 -22.75
C ARG A 53 5.47 -1.92 -23.92
N THR A 54 5.44 -3.21 -23.65
CA THR A 54 5.41 -4.27 -24.69
C THR A 54 4.03 -4.87 -24.93
N GLY A 55 2.99 -4.42 -24.24
CA GLY A 55 1.63 -4.98 -24.37
C GLY A 55 1.49 -6.46 -23.95
N LYS A 56 2.59 -7.15 -23.64
CA LYS A 56 2.56 -8.50 -23.08
C LYS A 56 2.32 -8.40 -21.58
N VAL A 57 1.10 -8.71 -21.20
CA VAL A 57 0.71 -8.81 -19.78
C VAL A 57 1.51 -9.96 -19.16
N ALA A 58 2.40 -9.67 -18.23
CA ALA A 58 3.06 -10.72 -17.46
C ALA A 58 2.00 -11.57 -16.74
N PRO A 59 2.24 -12.88 -16.49
CA PRO A 59 1.25 -13.77 -15.88
C PRO A 59 0.69 -13.24 -14.55
N GLU A 60 1.43 -12.41 -13.86
CA GLU A 60 1.05 -11.71 -12.64
C GLU A 60 -0.05 -10.66 -12.90
N HIS A 61 -0.05 -10.01 -14.06
CA HIS A 61 -1.04 -9.00 -14.43
C HIS A 61 -2.41 -9.60 -14.77
N LYS A 62 -2.49 -10.83 -15.26
CA LYS A 62 -3.76 -11.54 -15.44
C LYS A 62 -4.50 -11.76 -14.11
N ARG A 63 -3.78 -11.73 -12.99
CA ARG A 63 -4.35 -11.86 -11.65
C ARG A 63 -4.81 -10.51 -11.07
N LEU A 64 -4.26 -9.38 -11.55
CA LEU A 64 -4.66 -8.03 -11.15
C LEU A 64 -6.05 -7.64 -11.69
N ASN A 65 -6.56 -8.31 -12.73
CA ASN A 65 -7.93 -8.11 -13.22
C ASN A 65 -9.03 -8.47 -12.20
N ARG A 66 -8.69 -9.00 -11.05
CA ARG A 66 -9.66 -9.25 -9.95
C ARG A 66 -9.92 -8.03 -9.09
N TYR A 67 -9.06 -7.03 -9.13
CA TYR A 67 -9.18 -5.80 -8.35
C TYR A 67 -9.08 -4.64 -9.31
N GLY A 68 -10.06 -3.72 -9.28
CA GLY A 68 -9.94 -2.47 -10.03
C GLY A 68 -8.62 -1.78 -9.63
N THR A 69 -7.70 -1.63 -10.59
CA THR A 69 -6.46 -0.87 -10.38
C THR A 69 -6.77 0.61 -10.53
N LEU A 70 -6.11 1.45 -9.73
CA LEU A 70 -6.14 2.89 -9.88
C LEU A 70 -4.95 3.34 -10.73
N THR A 71 -5.15 4.33 -11.56
CA THR A 71 -4.03 4.97 -12.26
C THR A 71 -3.16 5.73 -11.26
N LEU A 72 -1.94 6.08 -11.64
CA LEU A 72 -1.08 6.91 -10.79
C LEU A 72 -1.74 8.25 -10.44
N ASP A 73 -2.42 8.86 -11.42
CA ASP A 73 -3.10 10.14 -11.22
C ASP A 73 -4.28 10.01 -10.29
N ASP A 74 -5.02 8.89 -10.32
CA ASP A 74 -6.08 8.59 -9.35
C ASP A 74 -5.56 8.50 -7.93
N ILE A 75 -4.46 7.76 -7.74
CA ILE A 75 -3.84 7.60 -6.44
C ILE A 75 -3.38 8.96 -5.92
N LYS A 76 -2.73 9.77 -6.75
CA LYS A 76 -2.29 11.13 -6.39
C LYS A 76 -3.44 12.08 -6.07
N ALA A 77 -4.58 11.92 -6.75
CA ALA A 77 -5.76 12.78 -6.57
C ALA A 77 -6.55 12.49 -5.28
N LEU A 78 -6.28 11.39 -4.57
CA LEU A 78 -6.92 11.13 -3.28
C LEU A 78 -6.56 12.23 -2.28
N PRO A 79 -7.56 12.82 -1.57
CA PRO A 79 -7.33 13.95 -0.68
C PRO A 79 -6.76 13.52 0.69
N VAL A 80 -5.65 12.78 0.65
CA VAL A 80 -5.00 12.22 1.86
C VAL A 80 -4.47 13.33 2.77
N SER A 81 -4.08 14.47 2.19
CA SER A 81 -3.68 15.66 2.96
C SER A 81 -4.79 16.20 3.85
N GLU A 82 -6.06 15.98 3.48
CA GLU A 82 -7.22 16.37 4.30
C GLU A 82 -7.44 15.40 5.49
N ALA A 83 -7.08 14.15 5.32
CA ALA A 83 -7.16 13.14 6.40
C ALA A 83 -5.99 13.24 7.38
N ALA A 84 -4.84 13.74 6.93
CA ALA A 84 -3.66 13.81 7.76
C ALA A 84 -3.72 14.95 8.79
N ALA A 85 -3.27 14.67 10.02
CA ALA A 85 -3.04 15.69 11.05
C ALA A 85 -1.97 16.68 10.63
N GLU A 86 -1.84 17.81 11.32
CA GLU A 86 -0.79 18.82 11.06
C GLU A 86 0.60 18.19 11.12
N THR A 87 0.86 17.35 12.12
CA THR A 87 2.06 16.52 12.21
C THR A 87 1.65 15.06 12.04
N ALA A 88 2.16 14.43 10.98
CA ALA A 88 1.76 13.06 10.65
C ALA A 88 2.87 12.27 9.97
N HIS A 89 2.75 10.96 10.06
CA HIS A 89 3.58 9.97 9.38
C HIS A 89 2.78 9.25 8.29
N LEU A 90 3.40 8.99 7.15
CA LEU A 90 2.87 8.15 6.08
C LEU A 90 3.79 6.97 5.82
N TYR A 91 3.20 5.79 5.80
CA TYR A 91 3.81 4.54 5.38
C TYR A 91 3.14 4.09 4.08
N LEU A 92 3.89 4.07 2.98
CA LEU A 92 3.36 3.79 1.65
C LEU A 92 4.07 2.58 1.03
N TRP A 93 3.32 1.49 0.82
CA TRP A 93 3.83 0.33 0.11
C TRP A 93 3.98 0.61 -1.38
N VAL A 94 5.17 0.31 -1.89
CA VAL A 94 5.51 0.55 -3.30
C VAL A 94 6.29 -0.63 -3.85
N PRO A 95 5.88 -1.18 -5.00
CA PRO A 95 6.71 -2.14 -5.73
C PRO A 95 8.04 -1.51 -6.17
N ASN A 96 9.13 -2.27 -6.13
CA ASN A 96 10.46 -1.78 -6.49
C ASN A 96 10.51 -1.04 -7.85
N ALA A 97 9.77 -1.56 -8.84
CA ALA A 97 9.74 -0.98 -10.19
C ALA A 97 9.00 0.38 -10.27
N LEU A 98 8.17 0.69 -9.27
CA LEU A 98 7.35 1.91 -9.21
C LEU A 98 7.85 2.89 -8.13
N LEU A 99 9.10 2.76 -7.69
CA LEU A 99 9.68 3.65 -6.68
C LEU A 99 9.54 5.15 -7.03
N PRO A 100 9.80 5.59 -8.28
CA PRO A 100 9.59 6.99 -8.66
C PRO A 100 8.13 7.44 -8.49
N ASP A 101 7.17 6.57 -8.85
CA ASP A 101 5.73 6.84 -8.71
C ASP A 101 5.33 6.94 -7.23
N GLY A 102 5.87 6.06 -6.38
CA GLY A 102 5.66 6.12 -4.94
C GLY A 102 6.16 7.42 -4.31
N LEU A 103 7.31 7.92 -4.74
CA LEU A 103 7.84 9.21 -4.30
C LEU A 103 6.94 10.37 -4.76
N ALA A 104 6.41 10.30 -5.99
CA ALA A 104 5.48 11.30 -6.52
C ALA A 104 4.14 11.30 -5.75
N VAL A 105 3.65 10.12 -5.34
CA VAL A 105 2.43 10.00 -4.50
C VAL A 105 2.68 10.60 -3.11
N LEU A 106 3.81 10.31 -2.47
CA LEU A 106 4.20 10.92 -1.20
C LEU A 106 4.12 12.44 -1.25
N ASP A 107 4.72 13.02 -2.28
CA ASP A 107 4.75 14.49 -2.46
C ASP A 107 3.35 15.05 -2.75
N ALA A 108 2.57 14.39 -3.61
CA ALA A 108 1.19 14.78 -3.92
C ALA A 108 0.27 14.78 -2.68
N TRP A 109 0.49 13.84 -1.75
CA TRP A 109 -0.26 13.76 -0.50
C TRP A 109 0.27 14.68 0.61
N GLY A 110 1.30 15.49 0.29
CA GLY A 110 1.85 16.51 1.19
C GLY A 110 2.84 15.97 2.23
N PHE A 111 3.49 14.84 1.95
CA PHE A 111 4.51 14.26 2.82
C PHE A 111 5.89 14.36 2.19
N LYS A 112 6.91 14.55 3.03
CA LYS A 112 8.31 14.55 2.61
C LYS A 112 8.94 13.20 2.93
N TYR A 113 9.49 12.56 1.91
CA TYR A 113 10.25 11.31 2.08
C TYR A 113 11.39 11.48 3.09
N LYS A 114 11.55 10.51 3.98
CA LYS A 114 12.60 10.49 5.01
C LYS A 114 13.40 9.21 5.01
N SER A 115 12.76 8.07 4.84
CA SER A 115 13.37 6.75 4.92
C SER A 115 12.47 5.72 4.27
N ASN A 116 12.88 4.47 4.32
CA ASN A 116 12.04 3.34 3.94
C ASN A 116 12.31 2.15 4.86
N ILE A 117 11.39 1.21 4.87
CA ILE A 117 11.55 -0.11 5.44
C ILE A 117 11.50 -1.11 4.30
N VAL A 118 12.46 -2.01 4.23
CA VAL A 118 12.50 -3.07 3.22
C VAL A 118 11.89 -4.34 3.79
N TRP A 119 10.86 -4.86 3.14
CA TRP A 119 10.41 -6.21 3.43
C TRP A 119 11.17 -7.19 2.57
N GLN A 120 12.06 -7.97 3.18
CA GLN A 120 12.71 -9.11 2.55
C GLN A 120 11.85 -10.35 2.72
N LYS A 121 11.42 -10.92 1.61
CA LYS A 121 10.66 -12.18 1.57
C LYS A 121 11.61 -13.35 1.71
N VAL A 122 11.50 -14.08 2.80
CA VAL A 122 12.37 -15.23 3.10
C VAL A 122 11.66 -16.55 2.94
N ARG A 123 12.42 -17.62 2.71
CA ARG A 123 11.96 -19.01 2.76
C ARG A 123 11.94 -19.53 4.20
N LYS A 124 11.49 -20.79 4.37
CA LYS A 124 11.47 -21.47 5.69
C LYS A 124 12.88 -21.61 6.31
N ASP A 125 13.89 -21.71 5.45
CA ASP A 125 15.31 -21.82 5.86
C ASP A 125 15.97 -20.44 6.10
N GLY A 126 15.20 -19.35 6.04
CA GLY A 126 15.71 -17.99 6.21
C GLY A 126 16.38 -17.39 4.96
N GLY A 127 16.62 -18.20 3.93
CA GLY A 127 17.17 -17.70 2.66
C GLY A 127 16.17 -16.85 1.87
N PRO A 128 16.63 -16.06 0.89
CA PRO A 128 15.75 -15.21 0.08
C PRO A 128 14.74 -16.06 -0.72
N ASP A 129 13.47 -15.61 -0.80
CA ASP A 129 12.43 -16.28 -1.59
C ASP A 129 12.60 -16.01 -3.09
N GLY A 130 13.48 -16.76 -3.74
CA GLY A 130 13.81 -16.63 -5.16
C GLY A 130 12.70 -17.05 -6.16
N ARG A 131 11.45 -17.26 -5.72
CA ARG A 131 10.32 -17.69 -6.57
C ARG A 131 9.60 -16.52 -7.25
N GLY A 132 10.01 -15.29 -7.00
CA GLY A 132 9.48 -14.13 -7.69
C GLY A 132 9.96 -14.08 -9.15
N VAL A 133 9.16 -13.45 -10.02
CA VAL A 133 9.56 -13.11 -11.39
C VAL A 133 10.08 -11.67 -11.47
N GLY A 134 10.98 -11.41 -12.38
CA GLY A 134 11.48 -10.07 -12.66
C GLY A 134 12.21 -10.05 -13.99
N PHE A 135 12.14 -8.93 -14.72
CA PHE A 135 12.82 -8.78 -16.01
C PHE A 135 14.34 -8.67 -15.88
N TYR A 136 14.80 -8.04 -14.80
CA TYR A 136 16.24 -7.84 -14.55
C TYR A 136 16.71 -8.71 -13.39
N PHE A 137 16.02 -8.60 -12.24
CA PHE A 137 16.31 -9.37 -11.05
C PHE A 137 15.03 -10.01 -10.52
N ARG A 138 15.14 -11.16 -9.85
CA ARG A 138 14.02 -11.75 -9.12
C ARG A 138 13.74 -10.93 -7.87
N ASN A 139 12.59 -10.26 -7.83
CA ASN A 139 12.20 -9.42 -6.71
C ASN A 139 11.88 -10.26 -5.49
N VAL A 140 12.74 -10.19 -4.49
CA VAL A 140 12.54 -10.81 -3.16
C VAL A 140 12.21 -9.78 -2.10
N THR A 141 12.11 -8.50 -2.49
CA THR A 141 11.84 -7.38 -1.58
C THR A 141 10.63 -6.58 -2.06
N GLU A 142 9.98 -5.91 -1.11
CA GLU A 142 9.07 -4.77 -1.34
C GLU A 142 9.48 -3.62 -0.41
N ILE A 143 9.11 -2.41 -0.80
CA ILE A 143 9.53 -1.20 -0.11
C ILE A 143 8.31 -0.54 0.55
N LEU A 144 8.43 -0.25 1.84
CA LEU A 144 7.50 0.59 2.58
C LEU A 144 8.16 1.97 2.75
N LEU A 145 7.77 2.95 1.94
CA LEU A 145 8.27 4.31 2.05
C LEU A 145 7.77 4.96 3.33
N PHE A 146 8.64 5.70 3.99
CA PHE A 146 8.29 6.50 5.16
C PHE A 146 8.43 7.98 4.84
N GLY A 147 7.32 8.70 5.00
CA GLY A 147 7.24 10.13 4.83
C GLY A 147 6.68 10.84 6.05
N THR A 148 7.06 12.10 6.23
CA THR A 148 6.55 12.92 7.33
C THR A 148 5.98 14.24 6.81
N ARG A 149 5.01 14.80 7.54
CA ARG A 149 4.55 16.18 7.36
C ARG A 149 4.54 16.92 8.70
N GLY A 150 4.57 18.24 8.65
CA GLY A 150 4.59 19.08 9.85
C GLY A 150 5.97 19.27 10.47
N LYS A 151 6.00 20.03 11.56
CA LYS A 151 7.23 20.33 12.30
C LYS A 151 7.49 19.24 13.35
N ASN A 152 8.78 18.92 13.56
CA ASN A 152 9.22 17.96 14.58
C ASN A 152 8.58 16.55 14.49
N ALA A 153 8.18 16.13 13.30
CA ALA A 153 7.57 14.83 13.03
C ALA A 153 8.60 13.67 13.15
N ARG A 154 9.17 13.50 14.35
CA ARG A 154 10.10 12.41 14.67
C ARG A 154 9.32 11.16 15.07
N THR A 155 9.89 10.00 14.80
CA THR A 155 9.39 8.73 15.34
C THR A 155 9.43 8.74 16.87
N LEU A 156 8.58 7.96 17.50
CA LEU A 156 8.62 7.71 18.93
C LEU A 156 9.96 7.13 19.35
N GLN A 157 10.34 7.27 20.62
CA GLN A 157 11.65 6.86 21.11
C GLN A 157 11.97 5.38 20.85
N PRO A 158 11.06 4.42 21.08
CA PRO A 158 11.31 3.01 20.75
C PRO A 158 11.62 2.80 19.26
N GLY A 159 10.91 3.51 18.36
CA GLY A 159 11.12 3.43 16.93
C GLY A 159 12.46 3.95 16.43
N ARG A 160 13.18 4.74 17.23
CA ARG A 160 14.50 5.27 16.83
C ARG A 160 15.60 4.20 16.81
N THR A 161 15.38 3.09 17.47
CA THR A 161 16.28 1.92 17.44
C THR A 161 15.79 0.85 16.45
N GLN A 162 14.62 1.06 15.84
CA GLN A 162 14.05 0.13 14.87
C GLN A 162 14.89 0.10 13.60
N VAL A 163 15.40 -1.08 13.24
CA VAL A 163 16.07 -1.28 11.95
C VAL A 163 15.04 -1.22 10.81
N ASN A 164 15.47 -0.75 9.66
CA ASN A 164 14.61 -0.53 8.51
C ASN A 164 14.47 -1.77 7.61
N ILE A 165 14.40 -2.95 8.20
CA ILE A 165 14.19 -4.21 7.49
C ILE A 165 13.20 -5.10 8.23
N MET A 166 12.35 -5.80 7.47
CA MET A 166 11.49 -6.88 7.94
C MET A 166 11.82 -8.15 7.17
N ASN A 167 12.19 -9.21 7.87
CA ASN A 167 12.48 -10.51 7.26
C ASN A 167 11.35 -11.47 7.62
N THR A 168 10.39 -11.62 6.71
CA THR A 168 9.26 -12.51 6.94
C THR A 168 8.91 -13.31 5.70
N ARG A 169 8.16 -14.38 5.86
CA ARG A 169 7.68 -15.18 4.74
C ARG A 169 6.55 -14.46 4.02
N LYS A 170 6.41 -14.72 2.73
CA LYS A 170 5.24 -14.30 1.95
C LYS A 170 3.96 -14.76 2.66
N ARG A 171 2.96 -13.92 2.58
CA ARG A 171 1.58 -14.22 2.90
C ARG A 171 0.84 -14.65 1.63
N GLU A 172 -0.47 -14.80 1.70
CA GLU A 172 -1.32 -14.96 0.54
C GLU A 172 -1.10 -13.83 -0.49
N HIS A 173 -1.65 -13.99 -1.68
CA HIS A 173 -1.39 -13.06 -2.78
C HIS A 173 -1.65 -11.59 -2.39
N SER A 174 -0.64 -10.75 -2.64
CA SER A 174 -0.64 -9.30 -2.38
C SER A 174 -0.80 -8.88 -0.90
N ARG A 175 -0.91 -9.80 0.05
CA ARG A 175 -0.98 -9.45 1.46
C ARG A 175 0.39 -9.03 1.99
N LYS A 176 0.41 -7.91 2.68
CA LYS A 176 1.60 -7.42 3.38
C LYS A 176 1.78 -8.13 4.74
N PRO A 177 3.00 -8.14 5.30
CA PRO A 177 3.26 -8.80 6.57
C PRO A 177 2.56 -8.11 7.74
N ASP A 178 1.95 -8.88 8.64
CA ASP A 178 1.27 -8.32 9.82
C ASP A 178 2.26 -7.67 10.79
N GLU A 179 3.51 -8.02 10.74
CA GLU A 179 4.63 -7.45 11.51
C GLU A 179 4.79 -5.93 11.27
N GLN A 180 4.24 -5.41 10.17
CA GLN A 180 4.21 -3.97 9.91
C GLN A 180 3.46 -3.18 10.99
N TYR A 181 2.38 -3.74 11.54
CA TYR A 181 1.52 -3.00 12.48
C TYR A 181 2.20 -2.72 13.81
N PRO A 182 2.75 -3.72 14.55
CA PRO A 182 3.50 -3.43 15.76
C PRO A 182 4.72 -2.55 15.50
N LEU A 183 5.39 -2.71 14.35
CA LEU A 183 6.48 -1.83 13.97
C LEU A 183 6.00 -0.38 13.81
N ILE A 184 4.92 -0.13 13.08
CA ILE A 184 4.38 1.21 12.86
C ILE A 184 3.90 1.83 14.19
N THR A 185 3.17 1.08 15.00
CA THR A 185 2.64 1.61 16.27
C THR A 185 3.73 1.89 17.30
N SER A 186 4.87 1.19 17.25
CA SER A 186 6.04 1.52 18.07
C SER A 186 6.76 2.78 17.62
N CYS A 187 6.66 3.13 16.33
CA CYS A 187 7.35 4.27 15.74
C CYS A 187 6.51 5.53 15.66
N SER A 188 5.19 5.40 15.66
CA SER A 188 4.27 6.49 15.29
C SER A 188 3.04 6.52 16.17
N GLN A 189 2.50 7.72 16.43
CA GLN A 189 1.32 7.92 17.24
C GLN A 189 0.04 7.73 16.43
N GLY A 190 -1.02 7.22 17.09
CA GLY A 190 -2.38 7.28 16.57
C GLY A 190 -3.00 8.68 16.70
N PRO A 191 -4.20 8.87 16.16
CA PRO A 191 -5.04 7.86 15.52
C PRO A 191 -4.47 7.35 14.20
N TYR A 192 -4.75 6.05 13.90
CA TYR A 192 -4.24 5.33 12.76
C TYR A 192 -5.29 5.18 11.67
N LEU A 193 -4.88 5.33 10.41
CA LEU A 193 -5.67 5.05 9.22
C LEU A 193 -4.93 4.04 8.33
N GLU A 194 -5.60 2.98 7.92
CA GLU A 194 -5.14 2.10 6.84
C GLU A 194 -6.00 2.31 5.60
N MET A 195 -5.34 2.73 4.51
CA MET A 195 -5.98 2.91 3.22
C MET A 195 -5.75 1.68 2.34
N PHE A 196 -6.75 1.32 1.55
CA PHE A 196 -6.79 0.10 0.74
C PHE A 196 -6.70 -1.16 1.59
N ALA A 197 -7.27 -1.07 2.80
CA ALA A 197 -7.22 -2.13 3.80
C ALA A 197 -7.93 -3.40 3.35
N ARG A 198 -7.47 -4.53 3.90
CA ARG A 198 -8.12 -5.82 3.80
C ARG A 198 -8.51 -6.30 5.19
N GLY A 199 -9.81 -6.36 5.45
CA GLY A 199 -10.36 -6.75 6.74
C GLY A 199 -10.17 -5.71 7.84
N LYS A 200 -10.72 -6.01 9.01
CA LYS A 200 -10.64 -5.17 10.21
C LYS A 200 -9.30 -5.25 10.90
N ARG A 201 -8.97 -4.16 11.58
CA ARG A 201 -7.84 -4.10 12.50
C ARG A 201 -8.18 -3.25 13.71
N GLU A 202 -8.00 -3.82 14.89
CA GLU A 202 -8.23 -3.12 16.14
C GLU A 202 -7.33 -1.87 16.25
N GLY A 203 -7.93 -0.75 16.67
CA GLY A 203 -7.23 0.52 16.83
C GLY A 203 -6.94 1.28 15.51
N TRP A 204 -7.36 0.75 14.36
CA TRP A 204 -7.19 1.37 13.05
C TRP A 204 -8.54 1.72 12.42
N ALA A 205 -8.66 2.93 11.89
CA ALA A 205 -9.69 3.23 10.91
C ALA A 205 -9.28 2.60 9.58
N ILE A 206 -10.19 1.92 8.90
CA ILE A 206 -9.89 1.19 7.67
C ILE A 206 -10.73 1.70 6.50
N TRP A 207 -10.08 1.93 5.37
CA TRP A 207 -10.73 2.33 4.12
C TRP A 207 -10.20 1.49 2.95
N GLY A 208 -11.09 0.93 2.16
CA GLY A 208 -10.75 0.11 0.99
C GLY A 208 -11.91 -0.77 0.55
N ASN A 209 -11.83 -1.32 -0.66
CA ASN A 209 -12.88 -2.18 -1.22
C ASN A 209 -13.04 -3.53 -0.51
N GLN A 210 -12.06 -3.93 0.29
CA GLN A 210 -12.04 -5.17 1.08
C GLN A 210 -11.94 -4.86 2.58
N ALA A 211 -12.20 -3.62 2.97
CA ALA A 211 -12.19 -3.15 4.34
C ALA A 211 -13.51 -3.52 5.04
N ASP A 212 -13.94 -4.77 5.00
CA ASP A 212 -15.16 -5.26 5.61
C ASP A 212 -14.90 -6.42 6.57
N GLU A 213 -15.93 -6.75 7.34
CA GLU A 213 -15.87 -7.81 8.36
C GLU A 213 -15.83 -9.21 7.76
N SER A 214 -16.25 -9.36 6.51
CA SER A 214 -16.35 -10.65 5.84
C SER A 214 -15.00 -11.13 5.32
N TYR A 215 -14.00 -10.25 5.20
CA TYR A 215 -12.68 -10.65 4.77
C TYR A 215 -11.99 -11.48 5.86
N ALA A 216 -11.85 -12.77 5.58
CA ALA A 216 -11.03 -13.69 6.36
C ALA A 216 -9.76 -14.01 5.57
N PRO A 217 -8.56 -13.78 6.14
CA PRO A 217 -7.33 -14.19 5.46
C PRO A 217 -7.30 -15.70 5.29
N ASP A 218 -6.93 -16.15 4.09
CA ASP A 218 -6.69 -17.58 3.83
C ASP A 218 -5.35 -18.01 4.43
N TRP A 219 -5.37 -18.28 5.72
CA TRP A 219 -4.20 -18.70 6.50
C TRP A 219 -3.78 -20.16 6.32
N PRO A 220 -4.63 -21.14 5.89
CA PRO A 220 -4.24 -22.54 5.85
C PRO A 220 -2.94 -22.82 5.11
N THR A 221 -2.64 -22.02 4.08
CA THR A 221 -1.41 -22.13 3.29
C THR A 221 -0.18 -21.55 3.98
N TYR A 222 -0.34 -20.63 4.95
CA TYR A 222 0.74 -19.82 5.53
C TYR A 222 0.76 -19.81 7.07
N ALA A 223 -0.22 -20.39 7.74
CA ALA A 223 -0.33 -20.39 9.20
C ALA A 223 0.95 -20.92 9.91
N ASN A 224 1.59 -21.93 9.34
CA ASN A 224 2.84 -22.49 9.86
C ASN A 224 4.07 -21.58 9.64
N HIS A 225 3.88 -20.40 9.08
CA HIS A 225 4.96 -19.55 8.61
C HIS A 225 5.02 -18.20 9.34
N SER A 226 3.95 -17.83 10.02
CA SER A 226 3.86 -16.61 10.83
C SER A 226 4.30 -16.85 12.28
N GLN A 227 4.40 -18.09 12.71
CA GLN A 227 4.94 -18.49 14.01
C GLN A 227 6.46 -18.73 13.96
N SER A 228 7.21 -18.05 13.15
CA SER A 228 8.63 -17.91 13.41
C SER A 228 8.74 -17.22 14.76
N GLU A 229 9.20 -17.94 15.77
CA GLU A 229 9.71 -17.34 16.98
C GLU A 229 10.50 -16.09 16.56
N VAL A 230 10.06 -14.95 17.04
CA VAL A 230 10.86 -13.74 16.96
C VAL A 230 12.10 -14.08 17.76
N ALA A 231 13.17 -14.48 17.09
CA ALA A 231 14.44 -14.59 17.75
C ALA A 231 14.69 -13.23 18.42
N PRO A 232 14.93 -13.19 19.74
CA PRO A 232 15.18 -11.94 20.42
C PRO A 232 16.30 -11.23 19.65
N GLN A 233 16.03 -10.04 19.15
CA GLN A 233 17.08 -9.22 18.58
C GLN A 233 18.12 -9.01 19.68
N LEU A 234 19.30 -9.58 19.50
CA LEU A 234 20.44 -9.32 20.34
C LEU A 234 20.62 -7.81 20.39
N ALA A 235 20.33 -7.24 21.55
CA ALA A 235 20.73 -5.88 21.85
C ALA A 235 22.27 -5.84 21.72
N LEU A 236 22.71 -5.19 20.66
CA LEU A 236 24.12 -4.81 20.55
C LEU A 236 24.35 -3.75 21.64
N ALA A 237 25.11 -4.14 22.64
CA ALA A 237 25.59 -3.29 23.70
C ALA A 237 26.51 -2.17 23.14
#